data_907292039594d44a03c58e506b11ec8f
#
_entry.id   907292039594d44a03c58e506b11ec8f
#
_cell.length_a   1.000
_cell.length_b   1.000
_cell.length_c   1.000
_cell.angle_alpha   90.00
_cell.angle_beta   90.00
_cell.angle_gamma   90.00
#
_symmetry.space_group_name_H-M   'P 1'
#
loop_
_entity.id
_entity.type
_entity.pdbx_description
1 polymer ?
#
loop_
_entity_poly.entity_id
_entity_poly.type
_entity_poly.pdbx_seq_one_letter_code
_entity_poly.pdbx_strand_id
1 'polypeptide(L)'
;CFAALVVLGLCGAAPADWPQWGRDGTRNMAGPDAAPISIDFDPGRARGRSEQIDPATTRHIKWTAKLGSQAYGNVTVSGGRGFIGTNNASPREAKYKGDRSTVYCLDEQTGNLLWQLNVPKLGAGKVSDWEYLGICSSPAVDGDRVYLVTNRCEVICLDFDGMADGNDGDTDEGQYMAGPGKPPIEVADTDADIIWRLNMIDECGVFPHNVTSSSVLVAGDRLWVTTSNGVDYGHVETPAPSAPSLIVVDKHTGELRASEARANLTYLCVLTYGILVKISDCIHPKMMLLSIPT
;
A
#
# COMPACT_ATOMS: atom_id res chain seq x y z
N CYS A 1 37.31 10.53 -44.41
CA CYS A 1 36.73 9.32 -43.79
C CYS A 1 36.09 9.71 -42.48
N PHE A 2 34.75 9.82 -42.48
CA PHE A 2 33.98 9.96 -41.24
C PHE A 2 33.61 8.55 -40.75
N ALA A 3 34.08 8.15 -39.60
CA ALA A 3 33.64 6.94 -38.94
C ALA A 3 32.34 7.25 -38.17
N ALA A 4 31.23 6.67 -38.62
CA ALA A 4 29.97 6.72 -37.89
C ALA A 4 30.03 5.71 -36.76
N LEU A 5 30.03 6.19 -35.53
CA LEU A 5 29.90 5.35 -34.33
C LEU A 5 28.39 4.98 -34.18
N VAL A 6 28.05 3.73 -34.56
CA VAL A 6 26.73 3.16 -34.28
C VAL A 6 26.73 2.69 -32.82
N VAL A 7 26.15 3.47 -31.95
CA VAL A 7 25.82 3.01 -30.59
C VAL A 7 24.58 2.13 -30.69
N LEU A 8 24.78 0.82 -30.75
CA LEU A 8 23.71 -0.15 -30.51
C LEU A 8 23.35 -0.09 -29.03
N GLY A 9 22.34 0.71 -28.73
CA GLY A 9 21.66 0.62 -27.43
C GLY A 9 21.07 -0.77 -27.30
N LEU A 10 21.58 -1.56 -26.37
CA LEU A 10 20.90 -2.74 -25.88
C LEU A 10 19.63 -2.26 -25.21
N CYS A 11 18.51 -2.27 -25.96
CA CYS A 11 17.18 -2.15 -25.38
C CYS A 11 16.93 -3.43 -24.60
N GLY A 12 17.43 -3.49 -23.36
CA GLY A 12 16.92 -4.45 -22.41
C GLY A 12 15.42 -4.20 -22.29
N ALA A 13 14.59 -5.22 -22.45
CA ALA A 13 13.18 -5.11 -22.15
C ALA A 13 13.05 -4.51 -20.74
N ALA A 14 12.40 -3.35 -20.63
CA ALA A 14 12.10 -2.78 -19.32
C ALA A 14 11.33 -3.86 -18.54
N PRO A 15 11.66 -4.09 -17.27
CA PRO A 15 10.87 -5.01 -16.44
C PRO A 15 9.41 -4.59 -16.52
N ALA A 16 8.52 -5.56 -16.60
CA ALA A 16 7.08 -5.30 -16.70
C ALA A 16 6.62 -4.74 -15.36
N ASP A 17 6.54 -3.41 -15.25
CA ASP A 17 6.08 -2.73 -14.05
C ASP A 17 4.64 -3.13 -13.72
N TRP A 18 4.39 -3.32 -12.42
CA TRP A 18 3.10 -3.56 -11.81
C TRP A 18 2.87 -2.55 -10.70
N PRO A 19 2.72 -1.25 -11.02
CA PRO A 19 2.90 -0.16 -10.08
C PRO A 19 1.77 0.00 -9.06
N GLN A 20 0.62 -0.67 -9.26
CA GLN A 20 -0.49 -0.65 -8.30
C GLN A 20 -1.27 -1.96 -8.34
N TRP A 21 -2.11 -2.19 -7.35
CA TRP A 21 -3.02 -3.34 -7.35
C TRP A 21 -3.88 -3.35 -8.62
N GLY A 22 -3.85 -4.47 -9.35
CA GLY A 22 -4.51 -4.58 -10.66
C GLY A 22 -3.71 -3.98 -11.82
N ARG A 23 -2.44 -3.60 -11.61
CA ARG A 23 -1.47 -3.09 -12.57
C ARG A 23 -1.65 -1.61 -12.94
N ASP A 24 -2.79 -1.23 -13.46
CA ASP A 24 -3.10 0.13 -13.93
C ASP A 24 -4.50 0.56 -13.49
N GLY A 25 -4.92 1.75 -13.91
CA GLY A 25 -6.23 2.30 -13.55
C GLY A 25 -7.43 1.46 -14.01
N THR A 26 -7.25 0.56 -14.97
CA THR A 26 -8.32 -0.37 -15.42
C THR A 26 -8.55 -1.54 -14.48
N ARG A 27 -7.59 -1.83 -13.60
CA ARG A 27 -7.59 -3.00 -12.69
C ARG A 27 -7.73 -4.35 -13.42
N ASN A 28 -7.32 -4.43 -14.66
CA ASN A 28 -7.54 -5.62 -15.51
C ASN A 28 -6.63 -6.80 -15.16
N MET A 29 -5.62 -6.66 -14.35
CA MET A 29 -4.69 -7.72 -13.93
C MET A 29 -4.06 -8.55 -15.07
N ALA A 30 -4.15 -8.08 -16.29
CA ALA A 30 -3.54 -8.72 -17.46
C ALA A 30 -2.20 -8.07 -17.77
N GLY A 31 -1.16 -8.88 -17.93
CA GLY A 31 0.14 -8.41 -18.42
C GLY A 31 0.03 -7.97 -19.89
N PRO A 32 0.79 -6.96 -20.33
CA PRO A 32 0.78 -6.49 -21.72
C PRO A 32 1.31 -7.54 -22.68
N ASP A 33 2.24 -8.36 -22.23
CA ASP A 33 2.83 -9.44 -22.99
C ASP A 33 2.46 -10.77 -22.34
N ALA A 34 1.76 -11.61 -23.06
CA ALA A 34 1.40 -12.95 -22.63
C ALA A 34 2.62 -13.90 -22.61
N ALA A 35 3.74 -13.46 -22.06
CA ALA A 35 4.83 -14.37 -21.75
C ALA A 35 4.30 -15.42 -20.78
N PRO A 36 4.38 -16.72 -21.10
CA PRO A 36 3.86 -17.74 -20.23
C PRO A 36 4.60 -17.67 -18.89
N ILE A 37 3.84 -17.40 -17.81
CA ILE A 37 4.38 -17.52 -16.46
C ILE A 37 4.72 -18.99 -16.24
N SER A 38 5.97 -19.27 -15.89
CA SER A 38 6.35 -20.63 -15.52
C SER A 38 5.58 -21.02 -14.26
N ILE A 39 4.73 -22.03 -14.37
CA ILE A 39 4.06 -22.65 -13.22
C ILE A 39 4.97 -23.68 -12.54
N ASP A 40 6.12 -23.95 -13.12
CA ASP A 40 7.14 -24.88 -12.59
C ASP A 40 8.13 -24.10 -11.71
N PHE A 41 7.68 -23.65 -10.54
CA PHE A 41 8.52 -23.02 -9.53
C PHE A 41 8.46 -23.78 -8.21
N ASP A 42 9.54 -23.75 -7.44
CA ASP A 42 9.58 -24.26 -6.08
C ASP A 42 10.08 -23.15 -5.15
N PRO A 43 9.29 -22.70 -4.18
CA PRO A 43 9.69 -21.65 -3.25
C PRO A 43 10.81 -22.09 -2.31
N GLY A 44 11.15 -23.37 -2.29
CA GLY A 44 12.20 -23.93 -1.45
C GLY A 44 11.74 -24.32 -0.05
N ARG A 45 12.69 -24.75 0.76
CA ARG A 45 12.47 -25.23 2.12
C ARG A 45 13.23 -24.38 3.12
N ALA A 46 12.68 -24.21 4.31
CA ALA A 46 13.37 -23.53 5.39
C ALA A 46 14.59 -24.33 5.87
N ARG A 47 15.67 -23.64 6.22
CA ARG A 47 16.89 -24.23 6.81
C ARG A 47 16.62 -24.62 8.26
N GLY A 48 16.42 -25.90 8.50
CA GLY A 48 16.22 -26.44 9.84
C GLY A 48 15.00 -25.79 10.55
N ARG A 49 15.26 -25.18 11.72
CA ARG A 49 14.23 -24.44 12.48
C ARG A 49 14.18 -22.94 12.18
N SER A 50 15.02 -22.46 11.27
CA SER A 50 14.99 -21.07 10.83
C SER A 50 13.85 -20.88 9.82
N GLU A 51 13.32 -19.65 9.72
CA GLU A 51 12.36 -19.30 8.69
C GLU A 51 13.03 -18.86 7.39
N GLN A 52 14.38 -18.94 7.33
CA GLN A 52 15.14 -18.62 6.14
C GLN A 52 15.05 -19.75 5.12
N ILE A 53 14.64 -19.42 3.92
CA ILE A 53 14.61 -20.37 2.81
C ILE A 53 16.04 -20.73 2.40
N ASP A 54 16.30 -22.01 2.18
CA ASP A 54 17.55 -22.47 1.59
C ASP A 54 17.51 -22.27 0.07
N PRO A 55 18.31 -21.34 -0.49
CA PRO A 55 18.32 -21.09 -1.94
C PRO A 55 18.64 -22.32 -2.78
N ALA A 56 19.40 -23.28 -2.24
CA ALA A 56 19.72 -24.52 -2.95
C ALA A 56 18.50 -25.43 -3.19
N THR A 57 17.39 -25.19 -2.48
CA THR A 57 16.14 -25.94 -2.59
C THR A 57 15.08 -25.21 -3.44
N THR A 58 15.38 -24.00 -3.91
CA THR A 58 14.46 -23.23 -4.76
C THR A 58 14.61 -23.61 -6.23
N ARG A 59 13.56 -23.42 -7.00
CA ARG A 59 13.59 -23.55 -8.46
C ARG A 59 12.80 -22.42 -9.11
N HIS A 60 13.41 -21.75 -10.07
CA HIS A 60 12.86 -20.58 -10.75
C HIS A 60 12.46 -19.44 -9.79
N ILE A 61 13.17 -19.32 -8.67
CA ILE A 61 13.06 -18.25 -7.69
C ILE A 61 14.31 -17.39 -7.78
N LYS A 62 14.14 -16.10 -8.00
CA LYS A 62 15.23 -15.13 -8.09
C LYS A 62 15.83 -14.87 -6.70
N TRP A 63 14.98 -14.59 -5.73
CA TRP A 63 15.31 -14.38 -4.33
C TRP A 63 14.09 -14.57 -3.43
N THR A 64 14.32 -14.67 -2.14
CA THR A 64 13.28 -14.66 -1.11
C THR A 64 13.63 -13.63 -0.05
N ALA A 65 12.65 -12.84 0.38
CA ALA A 65 12.79 -11.88 1.47
C ALA A 65 11.86 -12.24 2.63
N LYS A 66 12.38 -12.18 3.86
CA LYS A 66 11.58 -12.40 5.05
C LYS A 66 10.71 -11.17 5.30
N LEU A 67 9.41 -11.39 5.47
CA LEU A 67 8.44 -10.39 5.91
C LEU A 67 8.11 -10.59 7.39
N GLY A 68 7.07 -9.92 7.89
CA GLY A 68 6.44 -10.24 9.15
C GLY A 68 5.70 -11.58 9.11
N SER A 69 4.85 -11.84 10.09
CA SER A 69 4.07 -13.09 10.15
C SER A 69 2.86 -13.09 9.21
N GLN A 70 2.44 -11.92 8.74
CA GLN A 70 1.27 -11.75 7.87
C GLN A 70 1.53 -10.62 6.86
N ALA A 71 1.06 -10.82 5.62
CA ALA A 71 1.04 -9.84 4.55
C ALA A 71 -0.23 -10.04 3.72
N TYR A 72 -1.14 -9.09 3.77
CA TYR A 72 -2.43 -9.15 3.08
C TYR A 72 -2.45 -8.35 1.78
N GLY A 73 -1.64 -7.30 1.71
CA GLY A 73 -1.45 -6.53 0.48
C GLY A 73 -0.67 -7.32 -0.58
N ASN A 74 -0.90 -7.01 -1.85
CA ASN A 74 -0.10 -7.54 -2.93
C ASN A 74 1.19 -6.75 -3.08
N VAL A 75 2.25 -7.41 -3.53
CA VAL A 75 3.46 -6.74 -3.96
C VAL A 75 3.16 -5.90 -5.20
N THR A 76 3.66 -4.68 -5.21
CA THR A 76 3.73 -3.84 -6.41
C THR A 76 5.19 -3.66 -6.82
N VAL A 77 5.43 -3.57 -8.12
CA VAL A 77 6.78 -3.47 -8.68
C VAL A 77 6.83 -2.30 -9.64
N SER A 78 7.76 -1.40 -9.43
CA SER A 78 8.00 -0.28 -10.32
C SER A 78 9.42 0.24 -10.18
N GLY A 79 10.02 0.68 -11.30
CA GLY A 79 11.33 1.31 -11.30
C GLY A 79 12.45 0.47 -10.69
N GLY A 80 12.39 -0.87 -10.79
CA GLY A 80 13.39 -1.78 -10.21
C GLY A 80 13.23 -2.00 -8.71
N ARG A 81 12.07 -1.67 -8.12
CA ARG A 81 11.77 -1.82 -6.70
C ARG A 81 10.46 -2.59 -6.49
N GLY A 82 10.42 -3.38 -5.43
CA GLY A 82 9.23 -4.07 -4.95
C GLY A 82 8.73 -3.48 -3.63
N PHE A 83 7.44 -3.20 -3.53
CA PHE A 83 6.82 -2.61 -2.34
C PHE A 83 5.80 -3.57 -1.75
N ILE A 84 5.84 -3.78 -0.44
CA ILE A 84 4.95 -4.72 0.25
C ILE A 84 4.63 -4.26 1.67
N GLY A 85 3.36 -4.33 2.03
CA GLY A 85 2.87 -4.14 3.40
C GLY A 85 2.90 -5.45 4.19
N THR A 86 3.25 -5.37 5.47
CA THR A 86 3.31 -6.49 6.41
C THR A 86 3.20 -5.99 7.86
N ASN A 87 3.21 -6.90 8.83
CA ASN A 87 3.40 -6.55 10.23
C ASN A 87 4.90 -6.63 10.63
N ASN A 88 5.19 -6.17 11.84
CA ASN A 88 6.55 -6.11 12.38
C ASN A 88 6.93 -7.35 13.24
N ALA A 89 6.40 -8.53 12.96
CA ALA A 89 6.71 -9.74 13.74
C ALA A 89 8.18 -10.19 13.60
N SER A 90 8.87 -9.71 12.57
CA SER A 90 10.30 -9.95 12.34
C SER A 90 10.99 -8.63 12.02
N PRO A 91 11.20 -7.75 13.02
CA PRO A 91 11.74 -6.42 12.79
C PRO A 91 13.17 -6.51 12.21
N ARG A 92 13.44 -5.71 11.19
CA ARG A 92 14.78 -5.62 10.60
C ARG A 92 15.74 -4.78 11.43
N GLU A 93 15.19 -3.87 12.23
CA GLU A 93 15.96 -3.03 13.13
C GLU A 93 15.43 -3.11 14.56
N ALA A 94 16.35 -3.15 15.53
CA ALA A 94 16.01 -3.30 16.94
C ALA A 94 15.25 -2.10 17.54
N LYS A 95 15.29 -0.94 16.88
CA LYS A 95 14.54 0.26 17.30
C LYS A 95 13.02 0.06 17.12
N TYR A 96 12.58 -0.80 16.21
CA TYR A 96 11.18 -1.07 15.93
C TYR A 96 10.69 -2.32 16.66
N LYS A 97 10.24 -2.15 17.90
CA LYS A 97 9.76 -3.26 18.74
C LYS A 97 8.24 -3.30 18.84
N GLY A 98 7.73 -4.50 19.07
CA GLY A 98 6.31 -4.74 19.36
C GLY A 98 5.44 -4.85 18.12
N ASP A 99 4.14 -4.92 18.35
CA ASP A 99 3.15 -4.97 17.27
C ASP A 99 3.09 -3.62 16.56
N ARG A 100 3.48 -3.62 15.32
CA ARG A 100 3.55 -2.46 14.41
C ARG A 100 3.20 -2.93 13.01
N SER A 101 2.89 -1.99 12.18
CA SER A 101 2.74 -2.21 10.75
C SER A 101 3.98 -1.74 10.02
N THR A 102 4.31 -2.39 8.91
CA THR A 102 5.54 -2.07 8.16
C THR A 102 5.26 -2.11 6.66
N VAL A 103 5.84 -1.16 5.93
CA VAL A 103 6.02 -1.23 4.49
C VAL A 103 7.50 -1.42 4.22
N TYR A 104 7.83 -2.34 3.33
CA TYR A 104 9.19 -2.52 2.82
C TYR A 104 9.27 -2.10 1.37
N CYS A 105 10.30 -1.33 1.04
CA CYS A 105 10.83 -1.15 -0.31
C CYS A 105 12.05 -2.05 -0.47
N LEU A 106 11.99 -2.96 -1.45
CA LEU A 106 13.02 -3.95 -1.71
C LEU A 106 13.58 -3.75 -3.11
N ASP A 107 14.87 -3.92 -3.26
CA ASP A 107 15.51 -3.97 -4.57
C ASP A 107 15.00 -5.18 -5.38
N GLU A 108 14.50 -4.95 -6.58
CA GLU A 108 13.89 -5.98 -7.42
C GLU A 108 14.91 -7.06 -7.86
N GLN A 109 16.18 -6.71 -7.99
CA GLN A 109 17.20 -7.65 -8.45
C GLN A 109 17.67 -8.58 -7.34
N THR A 110 17.78 -8.09 -6.12
CA THR A 110 18.43 -8.78 -5.00
C THR A 110 17.49 -9.14 -3.85
N GLY A 111 16.35 -8.48 -3.72
CA GLY A 111 15.44 -8.58 -2.56
C GLY A 111 15.97 -7.90 -1.30
N ASN A 112 17.06 -7.12 -1.40
CA ASN A 112 17.59 -6.37 -0.28
C ASN A 112 16.67 -5.20 0.10
N LEU A 113 16.61 -4.88 1.40
CA LEU A 113 15.91 -3.72 1.88
C LEU A 113 16.59 -2.45 1.36
N LEU A 114 15.80 -1.56 0.76
CA LEU A 114 16.19 -0.20 0.42
C LEU A 114 15.75 0.75 1.53
N TRP A 115 14.46 0.75 1.85
CA TRP A 115 13.92 1.50 2.97
C TRP A 115 12.66 0.82 3.55
N GLN A 116 12.25 1.26 4.74
CA GLN A 116 11.05 0.81 5.43
C GLN A 116 10.30 1.95 6.11
N LEU A 117 8.99 1.84 6.17
CA LEU A 117 8.15 2.66 7.04
C LEU A 117 7.62 1.78 8.17
N ASN A 118 7.82 2.16 9.42
CA ASN A 118 7.24 1.49 10.57
C ASN A 118 6.15 2.34 11.21
N VAL A 119 4.91 1.85 11.16
CA VAL A 119 3.72 2.56 11.64
C VAL A 119 3.27 1.97 12.98
N PRO A 120 3.16 2.78 14.04
CA PRO A 120 2.64 2.30 15.32
C PRO A 120 1.16 1.94 15.21
N LYS A 121 0.67 1.13 16.14
CA LYS A 121 -0.75 0.82 16.22
C LYS A 121 -1.56 2.06 16.54
N LEU A 122 -2.82 2.09 16.04
CA LEU A 122 -3.76 3.18 16.30
C LEU A 122 -4.13 3.29 17.81
N GLY A 123 -3.99 2.18 18.55
CA GLY A 123 -4.32 2.17 19.98
C GLY A 123 -5.81 1.94 20.28
N ALA A 124 -6.62 1.74 19.26
CA ALA A 124 -8.06 1.48 19.38
C ALA A 124 -8.42 -0.03 19.57
N GLY A 125 -7.40 -0.88 19.72
CA GLY A 125 -7.58 -2.34 19.87
C GLY A 125 -8.18 -2.99 18.61
N LYS A 126 -8.76 -4.18 18.81
CA LYS A 126 -9.27 -5.02 17.72
C LYS A 126 -10.38 -4.39 16.89
N VAL A 127 -11.09 -3.42 17.42
CA VAL A 127 -12.21 -2.80 16.71
C VAL A 127 -11.77 -2.01 15.48
N SER A 128 -10.63 -1.32 15.56
CA SER A 128 -10.20 -0.43 14.48
C SER A 128 -8.77 -0.68 13.97
N ASP A 129 -7.98 -1.45 14.71
CA ASP A 129 -6.61 -1.81 14.30
C ASP A 129 -6.22 -3.15 14.94
N TRP A 130 -6.69 -4.24 14.33
CA TRP A 130 -6.50 -5.59 14.86
C TRP A 130 -5.02 -5.95 14.99
N GLU A 131 -4.69 -6.69 16.04
CA GLU A 131 -3.33 -7.08 16.38
C GLU A 131 -2.66 -7.87 15.26
N TYR A 132 -1.42 -7.57 14.99
CA TYR A 132 -0.53 -8.26 14.03
C TYR A 132 -1.02 -8.33 12.58
N LEU A 133 -2.02 -7.57 12.15
CA LEU A 133 -2.41 -7.55 10.74
C LEU A 133 -1.41 -6.79 9.87
N GLY A 134 -0.86 -5.70 10.37
CA GLY A 134 0.08 -4.89 9.62
C GLY A 134 -0.58 -3.98 8.58
N ILE A 135 0.20 -3.54 7.59
CA ILE A 135 -0.31 -2.82 6.43
C ILE A 135 -0.94 -3.81 5.46
N CYS A 136 -2.26 -3.71 5.27
CA CYS A 136 -3.04 -4.55 4.36
C CYS A 136 -3.25 -3.91 2.98
N SER A 137 -2.95 -2.63 2.83
CA SER A 137 -2.97 -1.90 1.57
C SER A 137 -1.85 -2.39 0.65
N SER A 138 -2.16 -2.57 -0.64
CA SER A 138 -1.13 -2.70 -1.67
C SER A 138 -0.65 -1.30 -2.03
N PRO A 139 0.66 -1.00 -1.94
CA PRO A 139 1.18 0.29 -2.34
C PRO A 139 0.91 0.59 -3.81
N ALA A 140 0.77 1.86 -4.17
CA ALA A 140 0.66 2.32 -5.54
C ALA A 140 1.79 3.29 -5.85
N VAL A 141 2.48 3.09 -6.97
CA VAL A 141 3.62 3.90 -7.40
C VAL A 141 3.22 4.74 -8.60
N ASP A 142 3.54 6.03 -8.57
CA ASP A 142 3.36 6.93 -9.70
C ASP A 142 4.50 7.96 -9.74
N GLY A 143 5.39 7.79 -10.72
CA GLY A 143 6.61 8.59 -10.83
C GLY A 143 7.55 8.34 -9.63
N ASP A 144 7.85 9.40 -8.91
CA ASP A 144 8.71 9.46 -7.74
C ASP A 144 7.95 9.37 -6.41
N ARG A 145 6.71 8.91 -6.43
CA ARG A 145 5.85 8.83 -5.23
C ARG A 145 5.24 7.46 -5.04
N VAL A 146 5.09 7.08 -3.77
CA VAL A 146 4.46 5.83 -3.34
C VAL A 146 3.27 6.15 -2.42
N TYR A 147 2.10 5.68 -2.79
CA TYR A 147 0.85 5.94 -2.07
C TYR A 147 0.31 4.67 -1.44
N LEU A 148 -0.16 4.74 -0.22
CA LEU A 148 -0.81 3.63 0.45
C LEU A 148 -1.74 4.10 1.56
N VAL A 149 -2.49 3.16 2.13
CA VAL A 149 -3.30 3.40 3.32
C VAL A 149 -2.70 2.64 4.49
N THR A 150 -2.48 3.34 5.61
CA THR A 150 -1.91 2.74 6.81
C THR A 150 -2.97 2.09 7.70
N ASN A 151 -2.53 1.25 8.63
CA ASN A 151 -3.39 0.70 9.69
C ASN A 151 -4.02 1.77 10.59
N ARG A 152 -3.48 2.99 10.58
CA ARG A 152 -3.98 4.13 11.36
C ARG A 152 -5.10 4.90 10.65
N CYS A 153 -5.65 4.36 9.58
CA CYS A 153 -6.67 5.01 8.76
C CYS A 153 -6.17 6.32 8.11
N GLU A 154 -4.94 6.29 7.63
CA GLU A 154 -4.30 7.44 6.97
C GLU A 154 -3.98 7.08 5.52
N VAL A 155 -4.26 8.01 4.59
CA VAL A 155 -3.66 7.98 3.26
C VAL A 155 -2.31 8.67 3.36
N ILE A 156 -1.26 8.02 2.87
CA ILE A 156 0.10 8.54 2.98
C ILE A 156 0.79 8.54 1.62
N CYS A 157 1.56 9.58 1.36
CA CYS A 157 2.48 9.69 0.24
C CYS A 157 3.90 9.61 0.77
N LEU A 158 4.69 8.71 0.20
CA LEU A 158 6.09 8.54 0.51
C LEU A 158 6.93 8.91 -0.71
N ASP A 159 8.15 9.36 -0.45
CA ASP A 159 9.15 9.48 -1.49
C ASP A 159 9.58 8.09 -1.99
N PHE A 160 9.86 7.99 -3.30
CA PHE A 160 10.27 6.73 -3.92
C PHE A 160 11.63 6.26 -3.43
N ASP A 161 12.55 7.17 -3.17
CA ASP A 161 13.93 6.90 -2.72
C ASP A 161 14.04 6.80 -1.21
N GLY A 162 13.00 7.21 -0.45
CA GLY A 162 13.00 7.30 1.00
C GLY A 162 13.98 8.37 1.49
N MET A 163 14.61 8.18 2.65
CA MET A 163 15.57 9.15 3.20
C MET A 163 16.92 9.18 2.47
N ALA A 164 17.13 8.36 1.45
CA ALA A 164 18.45 8.21 0.82
C ALA A 164 18.91 9.46 0.03
N ASP A 165 17.98 10.27 -0.45
CA ASP A 165 18.25 11.50 -1.20
C ASP A 165 17.90 12.79 -0.44
N GLY A 166 17.38 12.67 0.77
CA GLY A 166 17.01 13.78 1.65
C GLY A 166 15.78 13.52 2.50
N ASN A 167 15.22 14.58 3.04
CA ASN A 167 13.95 14.58 3.78
C ASN A 167 13.11 15.72 3.22
N ASP A 168 12.11 15.38 2.44
CA ASP A 168 11.17 16.29 1.80
C ASP A 168 9.77 16.20 2.45
N GLY A 169 8.96 17.23 2.33
CA GLY A 169 7.59 17.21 2.84
C GLY A 169 7.48 17.28 4.35
N ASP A 170 6.89 16.28 4.98
CA ASP A 170 6.84 16.16 6.44
C ASP A 170 8.25 15.92 7.00
N THR A 171 8.54 16.46 8.18
CA THR A 171 9.88 16.35 8.81
C THR A 171 9.80 15.74 10.22
N ASP A 172 8.71 15.05 10.52
CA ASP A 172 8.44 14.46 11.83
C ASP A 172 8.36 12.92 11.84
N GLU A 173 8.96 12.25 10.84
CA GLU A 173 8.94 10.79 10.69
C GLU A 173 9.37 10.06 11.95
N GLY A 174 10.40 10.57 12.61
CA GLY A 174 10.87 10.02 13.88
C GLY A 174 9.79 10.01 14.95
N GLN A 175 9.01 11.08 15.05
CA GLN A 175 7.86 11.18 15.96
C GLN A 175 6.69 10.33 15.49
N TYR A 176 6.40 10.35 14.19
CA TYR A 176 5.36 9.51 13.58
C TYR A 176 5.63 8.02 13.85
N MET A 177 6.83 7.55 13.57
CA MET A 177 7.23 6.17 13.80
C MET A 177 7.33 5.81 15.29
N ALA A 178 7.63 6.76 16.18
CA ALA A 178 7.60 6.52 17.62
C ALA A 178 6.17 6.28 18.12
N GLY A 179 5.23 7.05 17.60
CA GLY A 179 3.83 7.09 18.03
C GLY A 179 3.58 8.12 19.13
N PRO A 180 2.30 8.36 19.45
CA PRO A 180 1.91 9.37 20.41
C PRO A 180 2.54 9.17 21.80
N GLY A 181 3.02 10.26 22.39
CA GLY A 181 3.53 10.30 23.76
C GLY A 181 4.86 9.57 23.98
N LYS A 182 5.55 9.17 22.92
CA LYS A 182 6.88 8.56 22.96
C LYS A 182 7.93 9.54 22.43
N PRO A 183 9.19 9.46 22.87
CA PRO A 183 10.26 10.23 22.27
C PRO A 183 10.47 9.80 20.81
N PRO A 184 10.84 10.73 19.91
CA PRO A 184 11.10 10.44 18.51
C PRO A 184 12.15 9.32 18.34
N ILE A 185 11.95 8.49 17.33
CA ILE A 185 12.94 7.49 16.89
C ILE A 185 13.95 8.21 15.99
N GLU A 186 15.22 7.84 16.10
CA GLU A 186 16.25 8.30 15.18
C GLU A 186 15.97 7.77 13.76
N VAL A 187 15.84 8.68 12.80
CA VAL A 187 15.62 8.38 11.40
C VAL A 187 16.95 8.06 10.73
N ALA A 188 16.98 7.06 9.88
CA ALA A 188 18.15 6.60 9.12
C ALA A 188 17.86 6.63 7.62
N ASP A 189 18.90 6.57 6.79
CA ASP A 189 18.79 6.53 5.31
C ASP A 189 17.95 5.32 4.81
N THR A 190 17.77 4.31 5.66
CA THR A 190 16.92 3.13 5.39
C THR A 190 15.49 3.28 5.87
N ASP A 191 15.07 4.43 6.31
CA ASP A 191 13.69 4.74 6.64
C ASP A 191 12.99 5.45 5.47
N ALA A 192 11.67 5.39 5.45
CA ALA A 192 10.87 6.09 4.44
C ALA A 192 10.81 7.58 4.74
N ASP A 193 10.76 8.38 3.69
CA ASP A 193 10.48 9.81 3.71
C ASP A 193 8.99 10.04 3.44
N ILE A 194 8.33 10.83 4.28
CA ILE A 194 6.90 11.10 4.22
C ILE A 194 6.65 12.47 3.60
N ILE A 195 6.08 12.49 2.41
CA ILE A 195 5.78 13.74 1.71
C ILE A 195 4.54 14.44 2.30
N TRP A 196 3.49 13.67 2.55
CA TRP A 196 2.27 14.15 3.21
C TRP A 196 1.42 12.99 3.76
N ARG A 197 0.52 13.33 4.71
CA ARG A 197 -0.45 12.41 5.32
C ARG A 197 -1.84 13.03 5.39
N LEU A 198 -2.87 12.23 5.10
CA LEU A 198 -4.27 12.58 5.33
C LEU A 198 -4.88 11.60 6.33
N ASN A 199 -5.23 12.04 7.52
CA ASN A 199 -5.90 11.24 8.53
C ASN A 199 -7.42 11.21 8.25
N MET A 200 -7.94 10.09 7.79
CA MET A 200 -9.36 9.96 7.45
C MET A 200 -10.28 9.95 8.68
N ILE A 201 -9.77 9.64 9.87
CA ILE A 201 -10.56 9.74 11.11
C ILE A 201 -10.83 11.21 11.41
N ASP A 202 -9.80 12.04 11.38
CA ASP A 202 -9.90 13.45 11.75
C ASP A 202 -10.59 14.28 10.66
N GLU A 203 -10.23 14.05 9.40
CA GLU A 203 -10.73 14.85 8.26
C GLU A 203 -12.10 14.42 7.77
N CYS A 204 -12.45 13.14 7.90
CA CYS A 204 -13.69 12.59 7.34
C CYS A 204 -14.63 12.01 8.40
N GLY A 205 -14.24 11.98 9.66
CA GLY A 205 -15.03 11.38 10.74
C GLY A 205 -15.23 9.87 10.61
N VAL A 206 -14.30 9.17 9.98
CA VAL A 206 -14.38 7.74 9.72
C VAL A 206 -14.19 6.94 11.00
N PHE A 207 -14.97 5.86 11.16
CA PHE A 207 -14.75 4.85 12.18
C PHE A 207 -14.27 3.55 11.51
N PRO A 208 -12.95 3.31 11.44
CA PRO A 208 -12.42 2.14 10.76
C PRO A 208 -12.74 0.87 11.54
N HIS A 209 -13.08 -0.21 10.82
CA HIS A 209 -13.40 -1.51 11.41
C HIS A 209 -12.31 -2.53 11.12
N ASN A 210 -11.85 -3.24 12.15
CA ASN A 210 -10.76 -4.21 12.17
C ASN A 210 -9.40 -3.62 11.77
N VAL A 211 -9.24 -3.20 10.53
CA VAL A 211 -8.05 -2.55 9.97
C VAL A 211 -8.44 -1.80 8.70
N THR A 212 -7.82 -0.67 8.46
CA THR A 212 -7.95 0.02 7.19
C THR A 212 -7.08 -0.66 6.14
N SER A 213 -7.68 -1.10 5.03
CA SER A 213 -7.04 -2.01 4.06
C SER A 213 -7.20 -1.60 2.60
N SER A 214 -7.69 -0.40 2.34
CA SER A 214 -7.88 0.10 0.97
C SER A 214 -6.57 0.11 0.19
N SER A 215 -6.59 -0.41 -1.03
CA SER A 215 -5.49 -0.22 -1.99
C SER A 215 -5.81 0.97 -2.86
N VAL A 216 -4.96 1.99 -2.79
CA VAL A 216 -5.14 3.26 -3.49
C VAL A 216 -5.22 3.05 -5.00
N LEU A 217 -6.18 3.69 -5.66
CA LEU A 217 -6.24 3.81 -7.11
C LEU A 217 -5.71 5.17 -7.54
N VAL A 218 -4.59 5.19 -8.25
CA VAL A 218 -4.06 6.39 -8.89
C VAL A 218 -4.68 6.55 -10.25
N ALA A 219 -5.33 7.69 -10.50
CA ALA A 219 -5.93 8.02 -11.79
C ALA A 219 -5.75 9.53 -12.08
N GLY A 220 -4.87 9.87 -13.01
CA GLY A 220 -4.44 11.25 -13.27
C GLY A 220 -3.85 11.89 -12.02
N ASP A 221 -4.33 13.07 -11.64
CA ASP A 221 -3.86 13.79 -10.45
C ASP A 221 -4.64 13.44 -9.16
N ARG A 222 -5.36 12.31 -9.15
CA ARG A 222 -6.25 11.92 -8.07
C ARG A 222 -5.96 10.54 -7.53
N LEU A 223 -6.13 10.42 -6.23
CA LEU A 223 -6.17 9.15 -5.51
C LEU A 223 -7.62 8.84 -5.13
N TRP A 224 -8.07 7.63 -5.45
CA TRP A 224 -9.37 7.11 -5.04
C TRP A 224 -9.16 6.09 -3.94
N VAL A 225 -9.82 6.31 -2.81
CA VAL A 225 -9.58 5.55 -1.58
C VAL A 225 -10.90 5.20 -0.92
N THR A 226 -11.10 3.93 -0.56
CA THR A 226 -12.18 3.52 0.34
C THR A 226 -11.71 3.68 1.79
N THR A 227 -12.56 4.23 2.63
CA THR A 227 -12.18 4.70 3.97
C THR A 227 -12.15 3.62 5.04
N SER A 228 -12.69 2.42 4.74
CA SER A 228 -12.92 1.35 5.73
C SER A 228 -13.86 1.75 6.87
N ASN A 229 -14.69 2.81 6.69
CA ASN A 229 -15.74 3.14 7.63
C ASN A 229 -16.67 1.94 7.85
N GLY A 230 -16.89 1.56 9.09
CA GLY A 230 -17.56 0.29 9.37
C GLY A 230 -18.36 0.28 10.67
N VAL A 231 -18.51 -0.90 11.22
CA VAL A 231 -19.35 -1.18 12.40
C VAL A 231 -18.52 -1.19 13.68
N ASP A 232 -19.20 -1.18 14.81
CA ASP A 232 -18.61 -1.31 16.14
C ASP A 232 -18.05 -2.74 16.38
N TYR A 233 -17.44 -2.95 17.54
CA TYR A 233 -16.91 -4.25 17.93
C TYR A 233 -18.00 -5.35 17.98
N GLY A 234 -19.21 -4.99 18.35
CA GLY A 234 -20.35 -5.89 18.44
C GLY A 234 -20.95 -6.26 17.08
N HIS A 235 -20.53 -5.63 16.00
CA HIS A 235 -21.08 -5.74 14.64
C HIS A 235 -22.58 -5.42 14.57
N VAL A 236 -23.05 -4.54 15.43
CA VAL A 236 -24.48 -4.18 15.55
C VAL A 236 -24.72 -2.75 15.03
N GLU A 237 -23.85 -1.82 15.42
CA GLU A 237 -24.04 -0.41 15.11
C GLU A 237 -22.94 0.11 14.17
N THR A 238 -23.29 1.14 13.39
CA THR A 238 -22.33 1.91 12.59
C THR A 238 -22.08 3.23 13.30
N PRO A 239 -20.96 3.39 14.03
CA PRO A 239 -20.72 4.59 14.86
C PRO A 239 -20.67 5.89 14.07
N ALA A 240 -20.26 5.83 12.80
CA ALA A 240 -20.15 6.98 11.92
C ALA A 240 -20.99 6.79 10.63
N PRO A 241 -22.33 6.71 10.70
CA PRO A 241 -23.15 6.34 9.55
C PRO A 241 -23.16 7.39 8.43
N SER A 242 -22.76 8.62 8.74
CA SER A 242 -22.67 9.72 7.78
C SER A 242 -21.26 9.96 7.23
N ALA A 243 -20.27 9.23 7.74
CA ALA A 243 -18.91 9.35 7.21
C ALA A 243 -18.81 8.72 5.82
N PRO A 244 -17.98 9.27 4.93
CA PRO A 244 -17.87 8.77 3.57
C PRO A 244 -17.26 7.38 3.51
N SER A 245 -17.73 6.55 2.58
CA SER A 245 -17.12 5.25 2.27
C SER A 245 -16.05 5.35 1.18
N LEU A 246 -16.11 6.40 0.36
CA LEU A 246 -15.16 6.68 -0.71
C LEU A 246 -14.75 8.14 -0.68
N ILE A 247 -13.47 8.40 -0.81
CA ILE A 247 -12.90 9.74 -0.92
C ILE A 247 -12.01 9.88 -2.15
N VAL A 248 -11.84 11.10 -2.60
CA VAL A 248 -10.90 11.49 -3.65
C VAL A 248 -9.92 12.51 -3.07
N VAL A 249 -8.64 12.21 -3.19
CA VAL A 249 -7.56 13.02 -2.66
C VAL A 249 -6.69 13.54 -3.81
N ASP A 250 -6.20 14.76 -3.72
CA ASP A 250 -5.17 15.24 -4.62
C ASP A 250 -3.85 14.51 -4.36
N LYS A 251 -3.26 13.91 -5.38
CA LYS A 251 -2.07 13.07 -5.19
C LYS A 251 -0.81 13.87 -4.83
N HIS A 252 -0.77 15.16 -5.18
CA HIS A 252 0.40 16.01 -4.94
C HIS A 252 0.41 16.65 -3.56
N THR A 253 -0.79 17.01 -3.06
CA THR A 253 -0.91 17.79 -1.81
C THR A 253 -1.53 17.02 -0.65
N GLY A 254 -2.14 15.88 -0.89
CA GLY A 254 -2.91 15.15 0.12
C GLY A 254 -4.25 15.79 0.48
N GLU A 255 -4.66 16.88 -0.20
CA GLU A 255 -5.94 17.55 0.10
C GLU A 255 -7.15 16.72 -0.33
N LEU A 256 -8.14 16.68 0.52
CA LEU A 256 -9.44 16.08 0.22
C LEU A 256 -10.13 16.89 -0.88
N ARG A 257 -10.39 16.27 -2.05
CA ARG A 257 -11.06 16.91 -3.19
C ARG A 257 -12.53 16.60 -3.29
N ALA A 258 -12.93 15.42 -2.89
CA ALA A 258 -14.33 15.00 -2.86
C ALA A 258 -14.52 13.85 -1.87
N SER A 259 -15.71 13.75 -1.33
CA SER A 259 -16.12 12.63 -0.50
C SER A 259 -17.55 12.25 -0.85
N GLU A 260 -17.87 10.96 -0.82
CA GLU A 260 -19.25 10.52 -0.87
C GLU A 260 -19.86 10.61 0.51
N ALA A 261 -20.61 11.67 0.76
CA ALA A 261 -21.38 11.84 1.98
C ALA A 261 -22.86 11.49 1.71
N ARG A 262 -23.21 10.22 1.78
CA ARG A 262 -24.62 9.79 1.78
C ARG A 262 -24.97 9.14 3.11
N ALA A 263 -25.81 9.81 3.87
CA ALA A 263 -26.54 9.18 4.95
C ALA A 263 -27.31 7.96 4.39
N ASN A 264 -27.08 6.77 4.97
CA ASN A 264 -27.76 5.51 4.66
C ASN A 264 -27.18 4.60 3.56
N LEU A 265 -25.89 4.62 3.27
CA LEU A 265 -25.27 3.50 2.57
C LEU A 265 -25.00 2.35 3.56
N THR A 266 -25.91 1.41 3.62
CA THR A 266 -25.78 0.24 4.52
C THR A 266 -24.74 -0.79 4.02
N TYR A 267 -24.37 -0.77 2.75
CA TYR A 267 -23.37 -1.67 2.18
C TYR A 267 -22.69 -1.05 0.96
N LEU A 268 -21.40 -0.82 1.04
CA LEU A 268 -20.53 -0.63 -0.12
C LEU A 268 -19.86 -1.97 -0.42
N CYS A 269 -20.31 -2.67 -1.43
CA CYS A 269 -19.62 -3.87 -1.90
C CYS A 269 -18.57 -3.47 -2.95
N VAL A 270 -17.31 -3.39 -2.54
CA VAL A 270 -16.20 -3.27 -3.50
C VAL A 270 -15.91 -4.65 -4.02
N LEU A 271 -16.46 -4.98 -5.19
CA LEU A 271 -16.08 -6.20 -5.89
C LEU A 271 -14.68 -6.04 -6.47
N THR A 272 -13.86 -7.04 -6.29
CA THR A 272 -12.46 -7.14 -6.72
C THR A 272 -12.27 -7.10 -8.25
N TYR A 273 -13.33 -6.99 -9.02
CA TYR A 273 -13.34 -6.92 -10.47
C TYR A 273 -14.09 -5.67 -10.94
N GLY A 274 -13.39 -4.57 -10.98
CA GLY A 274 -13.98 -3.27 -11.35
C GLY A 274 -14.81 -2.66 -10.20
N ILE A 275 -14.81 -1.35 -10.10
CA ILE A 275 -15.63 -0.64 -9.12
C ILE A 275 -17.08 -0.74 -9.57
N LEU A 276 -17.82 -1.73 -9.08
CA LEU A 276 -19.26 -1.76 -9.19
C LEU A 276 -19.85 -1.23 -7.88
N VAL A 277 -20.10 0.05 -7.83
CA VAL A 277 -20.86 0.66 -6.73
C VAL A 277 -22.32 0.27 -6.90
N LYS A 278 -22.76 -0.78 -6.21
CA LYS A 278 -24.19 -1.06 -6.10
C LYS A 278 -24.76 -0.26 -4.93
N ILE A 279 -25.39 0.83 -5.26
CA ILE A 279 -26.22 1.58 -4.31
C ILE A 279 -27.53 0.81 -4.19
N SER A 280 -27.77 0.13 -3.05
CA SER A 280 -29.05 -0.55 -2.82
C SER A 280 -30.09 0.40 -2.23
N ASP A 281 -31.16 0.50 -2.95
CA ASP A 281 -32.57 0.55 -2.56
C ASP A 281 -33.05 1.52 -1.48
N CYS A 282 -32.67 2.79 -1.55
CA CYS A 282 -33.65 3.81 -1.22
C CYS A 282 -33.46 4.95 -2.20
N ILE A 283 -34.44 5.10 -3.09
CA ILE A 283 -34.67 6.25 -3.98
C ILE A 283 -34.08 6.06 -5.39
N HIS A 284 -35.01 5.72 -6.28
CA HIS A 284 -34.98 5.81 -7.74
C HIS A 284 -33.79 5.18 -8.50
N PRO A 285 -34.08 4.39 -9.54
CA PRO A 285 -33.08 3.66 -10.31
C PRO A 285 -32.33 4.61 -11.25
N LYS A 286 -31.25 5.20 -10.79
CA LYS A 286 -30.20 5.70 -11.68
C LYS A 286 -28.92 4.95 -11.35
N MET A 287 -28.69 3.90 -12.08
CA MET A 287 -27.37 3.29 -12.21
C MET A 287 -26.39 4.37 -12.68
N MET A 288 -25.49 4.79 -11.82
CA MET A 288 -24.33 5.54 -12.25
C MET A 288 -23.24 4.53 -12.61
N LEU A 289 -23.23 4.11 -13.87
CA LEU A 289 -22.06 3.46 -14.47
C LEU A 289 -21.02 4.57 -14.65
N LEU A 290 -19.97 4.56 -13.83
CA LEU A 290 -18.76 5.28 -14.15
C LEU A 290 -18.02 4.48 -15.23
N SER A 291 -18.32 4.77 -16.49
CA SER A 291 -17.44 4.37 -17.59
C SER A 291 -16.23 5.30 -17.57
N ILE A 292 -15.08 4.75 -17.32
CA ILE A 292 -13.81 5.44 -17.56
C ILE A 292 -13.62 5.42 -19.07
N PRO A 293 -13.46 6.57 -19.75
CA PRO A 293 -13.15 6.59 -21.17
C PRO A 293 -11.83 5.87 -21.41
N THR A 294 -11.82 5.00 -22.40
CA THR A 294 -10.64 4.31 -22.96
C THR A 294 -9.64 5.31 -23.54
#